data_4934e5e49964bd72ca9e84275ae7e821
#
_entry.id   4934e5e49964bd72ca9e84275ae7e821
#
_cell.length_a   1.000
_cell.length_b   1.000
_cell.length_c   1.000
_cell.angle_alpha   90.00
_cell.angle_beta   90.00
_cell.angle_gamma   90.00
#
_symmetry.space_group_name_H-M   'P 1'
#
loop_
_entity.id
_entity.type
_entity.pdbx_description
1 polymer ?
#
loop_
_entity_poly.entity_id
_entity_poly.type
_entity_poly.pdbx_seq_one_letter_code
_entity_poly.pdbx_strand_id
1 'polypeptide(L)'
;MWGINPLRRSRHLLAVLAIGLFAEGASAAAELPTISRPALARQLQVGDLVFIRVTALPFRKVAETTNSWTNHVGIVVATDGAEPMIAESTFPLSKRGGLAPFLARSEGGRVEVSRLNTPLTAEQQRALVQAADARMGILYDTGFDLHSRRQFCSRFVHEVLHDASGTKVGETETFATLLARNPDTDQSFWKYWYFGQIPWKRETVTPASVMSSAQVHAVFDGFVGATDNERTL
;
A
#
# COMPACT_ATOMS: atom_id res chain seq x y z
N MET A 1 -28.36 -5.73 -92.13
CA MET A 1 -27.86 -4.37 -92.37
C MET A 1 -27.28 -3.85 -91.00
N TRP A 2 -26.02 -3.78 -90.96
CA TRP A 2 -25.17 -2.87 -90.26
C TRP A 2 -25.64 -2.37 -88.88
N GLY A 3 -25.00 -2.82 -87.82
CA GLY A 3 -25.06 -2.28 -86.46
C GLY A 3 -23.72 -2.31 -85.80
N ILE A 4 -23.20 -1.15 -85.49
CA ILE A 4 -21.85 -0.82 -85.03
C ILE A 4 -21.73 -1.05 -83.53
N ASN A 5 -20.68 -1.71 -83.11
CA ASN A 5 -20.32 -2.00 -81.74
C ASN A 5 -19.51 -0.78 -81.12
N PRO A 6 -19.81 -0.27 -79.95
CA PRO A 6 -18.91 0.66 -79.28
C PRO A 6 -18.12 0.05 -78.11
N LEU A 7 -16.88 0.28 -78.16
CA LEU A 7 -15.75 0.04 -77.32
C LEU A 7 -16.05 0.09 -75.82
N ARG A 8 -15.70 -1.02 -75.14
CA ARG A 8 -15.49 -1.10 -73.67
C ARG A 8 -14.18 -0.37 -73.26
N ARG A 9 -14.34 0.70 -72.59
CA ARG A 9 -13.20 1.35 -71.86
C ARG A 9 -13.00 0.66 -70.53
N SER A 10 -11.89 -0.09 -70.36
CA SER A 10 -11.40 -0.60 -69.07
C SER A 10 -10.89 0.59 -68.23
N ARG A 11 -11.53 0.76 -67.08
CA ARG A 11 -11.00 1.66 -66.01
C ARG A 11 -10.18 0.81 -65.07
N HIS A 12 -8.86 0.95 -65.12
CA HIS A 12 -7.96 0.38 -64.10
C HIS A 12 -8.11 1.22 -62.82
N LEU A 13 -8.72 0.66 -61.78
CA LEU A 13 -8.65 1.19 -60.43
C LEU A 13 -7.31 0.79 -59.83
N LEU A 14 -6.43 1.77 -59.62
CA LEU A 14 -5.26 1.66 -58.79
C LEU A 14 -5.72 1.72 -57.32
N ALA A 15 -5.71 0.57 -56.63
CA ALA A 15 -5.88 0.50 -55.20
C ALA A 15 -4.54 0.87 -54.54
N VAL A 16 -4.48 2.06 -53.97
CA VAL A 16 -3.34 2.50 -53.12
C VAL A 16 -3.52 1.86 -51.75
N LEU A 17 -2.69 0.86 -51.47
CA LEU A 17 -2.61 0.21 -50.15
C LEU A 17 -1.83 1.13 -49.21
N ALA A 18 -2.52 1.91 -48.37
CA ALA A 18 -1.89 2.67 -47.30
C ALA A 18 -1.56 1.70 -46.16
N ILE A 19 -0.30 1.29 -46.05
CA ILE A 19 0.23 0.56 -44.91
C ILE A 19 0.41 1.60 -43.75
N GLY A 20 -0.59 1.65 -42.87
CA GLY A 20 -0.46 2.41 -41.61
C GLY A 20 0.50 1.66 -40.71
N LEU A 21 1.70 2.21 -40.49
CA LEU A 21 2.59 1.83 -39.39
C LEU A 21 1.93 2.28 -38.08
N PHE A 22 1.26 1.37 -37.40
CA PHE A 22 0.96 1.54 -35.98
C PHE A 22 2.26 1.36 -35.21
N ALA A 23 2.90 2.45 -34.80
CA ALA A 23 3.92 2.42 -33.79
C ALA A 23 3.23 2.05 -32.46
N GLU A 24 3.27 0.78 -32.08
CA GLU A 24 2.95 0.35 -30.72
C GLU A 24 4.00 0.96 -29.80
N GLY A 25 3.67 2.11 -29.21
CA GLY A 25 4.41 2.68 -28.12
C GLY A 25 4.27 1.74 -26.92
N ALA A 26 5.21 0.81 -26.76
CA ALA A 26 5.38 0.07 -25.52
C ALA A 26 5.64 1.12 -24.43
N SER A 27 4.61 1.42 -23.63
CA SER A 27 4.78 2.19 -22.39
C SER A 27 5.65 1.33 -21.47
N ALA A 28 6.95 1.60 -21.45
CA ALA A 28 7.83 1.02 -20.45
C ALA A 28 7.25 1.42 -19.09
N ALA A 29 6.86 0.43 -18.28
CA ALA A 29 6.49 0.69 -16.90
C ALA A 29 7.65 1.44 -16.26
N ALA A 30 7.41 2.66 -15.77
CA ALA A 30 8.46 3.47 -15.17
C ALA A 30 9.03 2.68 -13.97
N GLU A 31 10.34 2.49 -13.96
CA GLU A 31 11.01 1.86 -12.83
C GLU A 31 10.81 2.72 -11.59
N LEU A 32 10.46 2.06 -10.48
CA LEU A 32 10.26 2.75 -9.21
C LEU A 32 11.59 3.38 -8.73
N PRO A 33 11.58 4.62 -8.24
CA PRO A 33 12.78 5.32 -7.81
C PRO A 33 13.42 4.68 -6.59
N THR A 34 14.73 4.84 -6.46
CA THR A 34 15.49 4.48 -5.26
C THR A 34 15.93 5.75 -4.54
N ILE A 35 15.74 5.79 -3.23
CA ILE A 35 16.16 6.91 -2.37
C ILE A 35 17.05 6.39 -1.23
N SER A 36 17.97 7.19 -0.73
CA SER A 36 18.70 6.86 0.49
C SER A 36 17.83 7.08 1.74
N ARG A 37 18.04 6.28 2.78
CA ARG A 37 17.30 6.45 4.05
C ARG A 37 17.38 7.88 4.62
N PRO A 38 18.54 8.55 4.65
CA PRO A 38 18.60 9.94 5.12
C PRO A 38 17.80 10.92 4.24
N ALA A 39 17.75 10.67 2.92
CA ALA A 39 16.97 11.51 2.01
C ALA A 39 15.46 11.30 2.22
N LEU A 40 15.01 10.07 2.45
CA LEU A 40 13.63 9.76 2.80
C LEU A 40 13.26 10.41 4.15
N ALA A 41 14.13 10.24 5.17
CA ALA A 41 13.91 10.79 6.52
C ALA A 41 13.63 12.30 6.50
N ARG A 42 14.32 13.06 5.66
CA ARG A 42 14.12 14.51 5.53
C ARG A 42 12.77 14.91 4.91
N GLN A 43 12.08 14.01 4.24
CA GLN A 43 10.78 14.26 3.60
C GLN A 43 9.61 13.93 4.53
N LEU A 44 9.86 13.15 5.60
CA LEU A 44 8.81 12.70 6.51
C LEU A 44 8.26 13.82 7.38
N GLN A 45 6.97 13.74 7.64
CA GLN A 45 6.22 14.62 8.54
C GLN A 45 5.42 13.79 9.54
N VAL A 46 5.12 14.37 10.71
CA VAL A 46 4.22 13.73 11.67
C VAL A 46 2.85 13.50 11.02
N GLY A 47 2.37 12.25 11.08
CA GLY A 47 1.14 11.81 10.45
C GLY A 47 1.34 11.10 9.11
N ASP A 48 2.55 11.08 8.54
CA ASP A 48 2.83 10.25 7.35
C ASP A 48 2.67 8.76 7.66
N LEU A 49 2.07 8.05 6.73
CA LEU A 49 1.91 6.59 6.77
C LEU A 49 3.05 5.95 5.99
N VAL A 50 3.76 5.01 6.61
CA VAL A 50 4.88 4.31 6.00
C VAL A 50 4.50 2.86 5.78
N PHE A 51 4.41 2.45 4.51
CA PHE A 51 4.04 1.09 4.10
C PHE A 51 5.28 0.29 3.74
N ILE A 52 5.31 -0.95 4.19
CA ILE A 52 6.39 -1.91 3.89
C ILE A 52 5.82 -3.30 3.59
N ARG A 53 6.68 -4.20 3.08
CA ARG A 53 6.38 -5.61 2.87
C ARG A 53 7.19 -6.48 3.82
N VAL A 54 6.55 -7.03 4.84
CA VAL A 54 7.17 -7.96 5.80
C VAL A 54 7.14 -9.39 5.23
N THR A 55 8.24 -10.14 5.38
CA THR A 55 8.43 -11.45 4.74
C THR A 55 7.80 -12.62 5.50
N ALA A 56 7.42 -12.45 6.77
CA ALA A 56 6.80 -13.52 7.55
C ALA A 56 5.50 -14.02 6.91
N LEU A 57 5.29 -15.35 6.92
CA LEU A 57 4.22 -16.02 6.17
C LEU A 57 2.82 -15.43 6.38
N PRO A 58 2.34 -15.17 7.61
CA PRO A 58 1.00 -14.60 7.79
C PRO A 58 0.82 -13.25 7.10
N PHE A 59 1.87 -12.38 7.13
CA PHE A 59 1.84 -11.08 6.46
C PHE A 59 1.84 -11.24 4.93
N ARG A 60 2.63 -12.17 4.39
CA ARG A 60 2.57 -12.46 2.93
C ARG A 60 1.17 -12.88 2.51
N LYS A 61 0.48 -13.69 3.32
CA LYS A 61 -0.91 -14.10 3.06
C LYS A 61 -1.88 -12.91 3.12
N VAL A 62 -1.64 -11.91 3.96
CA VAL A 62 -2.41 -10.65 3.91
C VAL A 62 -2.21 -9.95 2.57
N ALA A 63 -0.97 -9.78 2.10
CA ALA A 63 -0.67 -9.15 0.81
C ALA A 63 -1.35 -9.89 -0.37
N GLU A 64 -1.25 -11.22 -0.40
CA GLU A 64 -1.91 -12.08 -1.41
C GLU A 64 -3.43 -11.89 -1.38
N THR A 65 -4.04 -11.94 -0.18
CA THR A 65 -5.50 -11.80 -0.02
C THR A 65 -6.01 -10.42 -0.43
N THR A 66 -5.21 -9.38 -0.24
CA THR A 66 -5.58 -8.01 -0.61
C THR A 66 -5.13 -7.62 -2.00
N ASN A 67 -4.49 -8.53 -2.76
CA ASN A 67 -3.87 -8.27 -4.05
C ASN A 67 -3.00 -7.00 -4.02
N SER A 68 -2.16 -6.87 -2.99
CA SER A 68 -1.33 -5.69 -2.75
C SER A 68 0.12 -6.07 -2.53
N TRP A 69 1.03 -5.19 -2.90
CA TRP A 69 2.44 -5.38 -2.59
C TRP A 69 2.71 -5.21 -1.08
N THR A 70 1.96 -4.36 -0.37
CA THR A 70 2.16 -4.09 1.06
C THR A 70 1.34 -4.99 1.96
N ASN A 71 1.83 -5.20 3.17
CA ASN A 71 1.14 -5.97 4.21
C ASN A 71 1.37 -5.41 5.62
N HIS A 72 2.05 -4.27 5.72
CA HIS A 72 2.32 -3.64 7.00
C HIS A 72 2.42 -2.13 6.86
N VAL A 73 1.96 -1.41 7.89
CA VAL A 73 1.95 0.04 7.95
C VAL A 73 2.26 0.54 9.35
N GLY A 74 3.02 1.63 9.43
CA GLY A 74 3.23 2.43 10.63
C GLY A 74 2.96 3.90 10.35
N ILE A 75 2.95 4.73 11.38
CA ILE A 75 2.70 6.17 11.30
C ILE A 75 3.85 6.95 11.94
N VAL A 76 4.27 8.02 11.28
CA VAL A 76 5.32 8.90 11.81
C VAL A 76 4.76 9.72 12.98
N VAL A 77 5.45 9.68 14.12
CA VAL A 77 5.03 10.36 15.36
C VAL A 77 6.02 11.41 15.84
N ALA A 78 7.24 11.43 15.31
CA ALA A 78 8.25 12.47 15.57
C ALA A 78 9.26 12.55 14.43
N THR A 79 9.81 13.75 14.18
CA THR A 79 10.81 14.01 13.13
C THR A 79 11.96 14.90 13.61
N ASP A 80 11.93 15.32 14.87
CA ASP A 80 12.85 16.26 15.51
C ASP A 80 14.05 15.60 16.22
N GLY A 81 14.10 14.26 16.23
CA GLY A 81 15.21 13.50 16.83
C GLY A 81 16.33 13.16 15.85
N ALA A 82 17.22 12.25 16.25
CA ALA A 82 18.31 11.74 15.41
C ALA A 82 17.81 11.05 14.13
N GLU A 83 16.62 10.42 14.20
CA GLU A 83 15.87 9.88 13.07
C GLU A 83 14.37 9.99 13.34
N PRO A 84 13.52 9.97 12.30
CA PRO A 84 12.08 9.91 12.48
C PRO A 84 11.64 8.67 13.26
N MET A 85 10.63 8.87 14.12
CA MET A 85 10.05 7.81 14.93
C MET A 85 8.74 7.32 14.33
N ILE A 86 8.62 6.00 14.20
CA ILE A 86 7.43 5.31 13.72
C ILE A 86 6.71 4.65 14.88
N ALA A 87 5.41 4.89 14.99
CA ALA A 87 4.52 4.12 15.85
C ALA A 87 3.79 3.07 15.04
N GLU A 88 3.69 1.87 15.57
CA GLU A 88 3.10 0.72 14.87
C GLU A 88 2.49 -0.30 15.84
N SER A 89 1.48 -1.02 15.37
CA SER A 89 1.12 -2.30 15.97
C SER A 89 1.84 -3.41 15.20
N THR A 90 2.70 -4.14 15.89
CA THR A 90 3.50 -5.24 15.32
C THR A 90 3.54 -6.39 16.32
N PHE A 91 3.94 -7.60 15.88
CA PHE A 91 4.11 -8.72 16.79
C PHE A 91 5.38 -8.55 17.63
N PRO A 92 5.34 -8.83 18.97
CA PRO A 92 4.17 -9.23 19.75
C PRO A 92 3.32 -8.04 20.28
N LEU A 93 3.83 -6.83 20.29
CA LEU A 93 3.23 -5.64 20.93
C LEU A 93 3.37 -4.40 20.05
N SER A 94 2.38 -3.50 20.15
CA SER A 94 2.50 -2.15 19.59
C SER A 94 3.64 -1.38 20.28
N LYS A 95 4.40 -0.63 19.48
CA LYS A 95 5.62 0.04 19.92
C LYS A 95 5.93 1.28 19.09
N ARG A 96 6.85 2.09 19.59
CA ARG A 96 7.60 3.10 18.83
C ARG A 96 8.98 2.56 18.49
N GLY A 97 9.50 2.94 17.34
CA GLY A 97 10.85 2.61 16.91
C GLY A 97 11.35 3.60 15.87
N GLY A 98 12.65 3.65 15.65
CA GLY A 98 13.24 4.49 14.63
C GLY A 98 12.88 4.03 13.22
N LEU A 99 12.99 4.94 12.24
CA LEU A 99 12.76 4.66 10.82
C LEU A 99 13.67 3.53 10.30
N ALA A 100 14.95 3.51 10.69
CA ALA A 100 15.90 2.52 10.22
C ALA A 100 15.49 1.07 10.54
N PRO A 101 15.21 0.68 11.80
CA PRO A 101 14.76 -0.68 12.11
C PRO A 101 13.35 -0.98 11.54
N PHE A 102 12.51 0.02 11.29
CA PHE A 102 11.23 -0.17 10.62
C PHE A 102 11.44 -0.59 9.17
N LEU A 103 12.23 0.18 8.40
CA LEU A 103 12.51 -0.07 6.98
C LEU A 103 13.32 -1.35 6.74
N ALA A 104 14.22 -1.73 7.66
CA ALA A 104 15.04 -2.94 7.56
C ALA A 104 14.19 -4.24 7.47
N ARG A 105 12.91 -4.20 7.85
CA ARG A 105 11.99 -5.34 7.74
C ARG A 105 11.35 -5.46 6.37
N SER A 106 11.52 -4.46 5.51
CA SER A 106 10.88 -4.46 4.19
C SER A 106 11.64 -5.33 3.20
N GLU A 107 10.93 -6.25 2.56
CA GLU A 107 11.44 -7.11 1.51
C GLU A 107 11.99 -6.26 0.34
N GLY A 108 13.27 -6.45 0.00
CA GLY A 108 13.92 -5.72 -1.06
C GLY A 108 14.03 -4.20 -0.85
N GLY A 109 13.76 -3.69 0.36
CA GLY A 109 13.75 -2.26 0.63
C GLY A 109 12.54 -1.52 0.04
N ARG A 110 11.48 -2.22 -0.40
CA ARG A 110 10.27 -1.62 -0.96
C ARG A 110 9.53 -0.80 0.11
N VAL A 111 9.22 0.46 -0.21
CA VAL A 111 8.54 1.39 0.71
C VAL A 111 7.63 2.34 -0.06
N GLU A 112 6.50 2.68 0.54
CA GLU A 112 5.68 3.82 0.14
C GLU A 112 5.43 4.69 1.35
N VAL A 113 5.46 6.00 1.15
CA VAL A 113 5.05 6.98 2.15
C VAL A 113 3.83 7.70 1.60
N SER A 114 2.73 7.62 2.33
CA SER A 114 1.52 8.38 2.00
C SER A 114 1.23 9.43 3.06
N ARG A 115 0.70 10.56 2.62
CA ARG A 115 0.37 11.73 3.43
C ARG A 115 -1.10 12.07 3.30
N LEU A 116 -1.72 12.56 4.37
CA LEU A 116 -3.08 13.06 4.32
C LEU A 116 -3.22 14.22 3.33
N ASN A 117 -4.28 14.20 2.52
CA ASN A 117 -4.61 15.29 1.59
C ASN A 117 -4.88 16.61 2.32
N THR A 118 -5.46 16.52 3.53
CA THR A 118 -5.62 17.67 4.43
C THR A 118 -4.53 17.60 5.49
N PRO A 119 -3.56 18.52 5.52
CA PRO A 119 -2.50 18.55 6.51
C PRO A 119 -3.05 18.65 7.94
N LEU A 120 -2.44 17.94 8.86
CA LEU A 120 -2.77 18.03 10.28
C LEU A 120 -2.32 19.37 10.86
N THR A 121 -3.18 20.02 11.63
CA THR A 121 -2.80 21.17 12.44
C THR A 121 -1.80 20.76 13.53
N ALA A 122 -1.08 21.71 14.13
CA ALA A 122 -0.18 21.42 15.24
C ALA A 122 -0.88 20.80 16.45
N GLU A 123 -2.15 21.12 16.68
CA GLU A 123 -2.97 20.49 17.70
C GLU A 123 -3.29 19.04 17.37
N GLN A 124 -3.71 18.76 16.13
CA GLN A 124 -3.99 17.41 15.65
C GLN A 124 -2.73 16.53 15.62
N GLN A 125 -1.55 17.10 15.32
CA GLN A 125 -0.29 16.36 15.41
C GLN A 125 0.01 15.95 16.87
N ARG A 126 -0.21 16.83 17.84
CA ARG A 126 -0.08 16.48 19.26
C ARG A 126 -1.09 15.42 19.69
N ALA A 127 -2.35 15.56 19.26
CA ALA A 127 -3.40 14.56 19.51
C ALA A 127 -3.05 13.20 18.89
N LEU A 128 -2.46 13.18 17.69
CA LEU A 128 -1.99 11.96 17.01
C LEU A 128 -0.92 11.24 17.85
N VAL A 129 0.06 11.99 18.35
CA VAL A 129 1.12 11.43 19.21
C VAL A 129 0.52 10.84 20.48
N GLN A 130 -0.41 11.54 21.13
CA GLN A 130 -1.11 11.06 22.32
C GLN A 130 -1.96 9.81 22.03
N ALA A 131 -2.71 9.80 20.90
CA ALA A 131 -3.51 8.65 20.48
C ALA A 131 -2.64 7.42 20.19
N ALA A 132 -1.47 7.62 19.58
CA ALA A 132 -0.51 6.55 19.36
C ALA A 132 0.06 6.03 20.69
N ASP A 133 0.43 6.94 21.61
CA ASP A 133 0.98 6.57 22.94
C ASP A 133 0.00 5.76 23.78
N ALA A 134 -1.26 6.14 23.78
CA ALA A 134 -2.32 5.42 24.51
C ALA A 134 -2.48 3.96 24.03
N ARG A 135 -1.93 3.63 22.85
CA ARG A 135 -2.00 2.30 22.24
C ARG A 135 -0.71 1.49 22.32
N MET A 136 0.32 1.99 23.02
CA MET A 136 1.57 1.24 23.18
C MET A 136 1.41 0.06 24.12
N GLY A 137 2.17 -1.02 23.84
CA GLY A 137 2.16 -2.23 24.66
C GLY A 137 0.92 -3.11 24.50
N ILE A 138 0.02 -2.80 23.57
CA ILE A 138 -1.15 -3.65 23.25
C ILE A 138 -0.69 -4.84 22.41
N LEU A 139 -1.13 -6.04 22.78
CA LEU A 139 -0.83 -7.29 22.07
C LEU A 139 -1.33 -7.25 20.63
N TYR A 140 -0.52 -7.83 19.73
CA TYR A 140 -0.90 -7.94 18.32
C TYR A 140 -2.09 -8.89 18.13
N ASP A 141 -3.08 -8.47 17.35
CA ASP A 141 -4.21 -9.30 16.97
C ASP A 141 -3.93 -10.07 15.68
N THR A 142 -3.57 -11.32 15.82
CA THR A 142 -3.39 -12.24 14.69
C THR A 142 -4.72 -12.71 14.10
N GLY A 143 -5.84 -12.38 14.72
CA GLY A 143 -7.20 -12.64 14.24
C GLY A 143 -7.72 -11.53 13.31
N PHE A 144 -7.02 -10.40 13.23
CA PHE A 144 -7.41 -9.24 12.41
C PHE A 144 -8.85 -8.77 12.64
N ASP A 145 -9.29 -8.82 13.91
CA ASP A 145 -10.64 -8.43 14.32
C ASP A 145 -10.67 -6.95 14.73
N LEU A 146 -11.45 -6.15 14.02
CA LEU A 146 -11.58 -4.72 14.28
C LEU A 146 -12.16 -4.44 15.69
N HIS A 147 -12.89 -5.39 16.28
CA HIS A 147 -13.53 -5.26 17.59
C HIS A 147 -12.78 -5.95 18.73
N SER A 148 -11.60 -6.50 18.46
CA SER A 148 -10.75 -7.14 19.44
C SER A 148 -10.20 -6.16 20.49
N ARG A 149 -9.82 -6.65 21.66
CA ARG A 149 -9.01 -5.89 22.63
C ARG A 149 -7.53 -5.80 22.24
N ARG A 150 -7.11 -6.56 21.25
CA ARG A 150 -5.77 -6.53 20.65
C ARG A 150 -5.77 -5.62 19.44
N GLN A 151 -4.61 -5.36 18.86
CA GLN A 151 -4.45 -4.45 17.75
C GLN A 151 -3.63 -5.04 16.61
N PHE A 152 -3.89 -4.65 15.37
CA PHE A 152 -3.06 -4.94 14.20
C PHE A 152 -2.72 -3.64 13.46
N CYS A 153 -1.73 -3.69 12.57
CA CYS A 153 -1.06 -2.49 12.04
C CYS A 153 -2.01 -1.48 11.39
N SER A 154 -2.88 -1.91 10.50
CA SER A 154 -3.82 -1.04 9.79
C SER A 154 -4.93 -0.50 10.70
N ARG A 155 -5.43 -1.30 11.64
CA ARG A 155 -6.34 -0.81 12.67
C ARG A 155 -5.70 0.28 13.53
N PHE A 156 -4.43 0.07 13.92
CA PHE A 156 -3.68 1.04 14.71
C PHE A 156 -3.67 2.43 14.03
N VAL A 157 -3.24 2.50 12.77
CA VAL A 157 -3.16 3.78 12.06
C VAL A 157 -4.54 4.37 11.75
N HIS A 158 -5.54 3.52 11.44
CA HIS A 158 -6.92 3.91 11.23
C HIS A 158 -7.50 4.63 12.47
N GLU A 159 -7.36 4.01 13.65
CA GLU A 159 -7.86 4.57 14.90
C GLU A 159 -7.07 5.79 15.38
N VAL A 160 -5.73 5.78 15.25
CA VAL A 160 -4.88 6.91 15.63
C VAL A 160 -5.24 8.18 14.85
N LEU A 161 -5.42 8.07 13.53
CA LEU A 161 -5.81 9.21 12.70
C LEU A 161 -7.24 9.66 12.96
N HIS A 162 -8.16 8.71 13.16
CA HIS A 162 -9.55 9.03 13.51
C HIS A 162 -9.64 9.80 14.84
N ASP A 163 -8.94 9.35 15.87
CA ASP A 163 -8.99 9.99 17.19
C ASP A 163 -8.31 11.37 17.19
N ALA A 164 -7.26 11.54 16.38
CA ALA A 164 -6.52 12.79 16.30
C ALA A 164 -7.21 13.89 15.46
N SER A 165 -7.91 13.50 14.42
CA SER A 165 -8.40 14.46 13.41
C SER A 165 -9.81 14.18 12.88
N GLY A 166 -10.44 13.08 13.30
CA GLY A 166 -11.69 12.60 12.71
C GLY A 166 -11.52 11.95 11.33
N THR A 167 -10.29 11.90 10.78
CA THR A 167 -10.05 11.36 9.45
C THR A 167 -10.05 9.83 9.48
N LYS A 168 -10.87 9.22 8.64
CA LYS A 168 -10.93 7.77 8.46
C LYS A 168 -10.11 7.38 7.24
N VAL A 169 -9.00 6.66 7.44
CA VAL A 169 -8.18 6.06 6.38
C VAL A 169 -8.46 4.57 6.28
N GLY A 170 -8.61 4.05 5.08
CA GLY A 170 -8.97 2.66 4.83
C GLY A 170 -10.45 2.36 5.01
N GLU A 171 -10.90 1.35 4.31
CA GLU A 171 -12.28 0.87 4.39
C GLU A 171 -12.40 -0.26 5.41
N THR A 172 -13.42 -0.19 6.25
CA THR A 172 -13.85 -1.33 7.08
C THR A 172 -14.68 -2.28 6.23
N GLU A 173 -14.28 -3.53 6.19
CA GLU A 173 -14.94 -4.55 5.40
C GLU A 173 -14.96 -5.91 6.12
N THR A 174 -15.89 -6.79 5.74
CA THR A 174 -15.92 -8.15 6.27
C THR A 174 -14.93 -9.06 5.52
N PHE A 175 -14.50 -10.15 6.17
CA PHE A 175 -13.70 -11.18 5.48
C PHE A 175 -14.43 -11.74 4.26
N ALA A 176 -15.77 -11.84 4.31
CA ALA A 176 -16.56 -12.26 3.16
C ALA A 176 -16.38 -11.32 1.97
N THR A 177 -16.47 -10.01 2.21
CA THR A 177 -16.28 -8.99 1.17
C THR A 177 -14.86 -8.99 0.62
N LEU A 178 -13.86 -9.05 1.51
CA LEU A 178 -12.45 -9.07 1.15
C LEU A 178 -12.10 -10.26 0.25
N LEU A 179 -12.50 -11.48 0.64
CA LEU A 179 -12.24 -12.69 -0.12
C LEU A 179 -13.05 -12.78 -1.42
N ALA A 180 -14.24 -12.20 -1.47
CA ALA A 180 -15.04 -12.13 -2.69
C ALA A 180 -14.41 -11.23 -3.77
N ARG A 181 -13.68 -10.19 -3.39
CA ARG A 181 -12.93 -9.33 -4.34
C ARG A 181 -11.71 -10.03 -4.93
N ASN A 182 -11.16 -11.02 -4.23
CA ASN A 182 -9.97 -11.77 -4.64
C ASN A 182 -10.25 -13.27 -4.64
N PRO A 183 -11.07 -13.77 -5.57
CA PRO A 183 -11.55 -15.15 -5.59
C PRO A 183 -10.43 -16.19 -5.75
N ASP A 184 -9.31 -15.80 -6.34
CA ASP A 184 -8.12 -16.66 -6.52
C ASP A 184 -7.27 -16.80 -5.25
N THR A 185 -7.65 -16.13 -4.16
CA THR A 185 -6.97 -16.26 -2.87
C THR A 185 -7.02 -17.70 -2.36
N ASP A 186 -5.86 -18.25 -2.01
CA ASP A 186 -5.77 -19.55 -1.34
C ASP A 186 -6.41 -19.49 0.05
N GLN A 187 -7.66 -19.95 0.15
CA GLN A 187 -8.40 -19.98 1.40
C GLN A 187 -7.94 -21.10 2.35
N SER A 188 -7.11 -22.07 1.90
CA SER A 188 -6.65 -23.19 2.71
C SER A 188 -5.80 -22.69 3.88
N PHE A 189 -4.93 -21.70 3.64
CA PHE A 189 -4.18 -21.05 4.69
C PHE A 189 -5.08 -20.42 5.75
N TRP A 190 -6.08 -19.65 5.33
CA TRP A 190 -7.00 -18.98 6.27
C TRP A 190 -7.89 -19.97 7.04
N LYS A 191 -8.33 -21.05 6.39
CA LYS A 191 -9.02 -22.15 7.10
C LYS A 191 -8.12 -22.75 8.18
N TYR A 192 -6.87 -23.04 7.86
CA TYR A 192 -5.91 -23.52 8.85
C TYR A 192 -5.69 -22.51 9.98
N TRP A 193 -5.46 -21.23 9.63
CA TRP A 193 -5.20 -20.13 10.55
C TRP A 193 -6.34 -19.92 11.58
N TYR A 194 -7.57 -20.10 11.14
CA TYR A 194 -8.77 -19.97 11.96
C TYR A 194 -9.37 -21.33 12.40
N PHE A 195 -8.55 -22.35 12.54
CA PHE A 195 -8.95 -23.67 13.05
C PHE A 195 -10.15 -24.28 12.30
N GLY A 196 -10.17 -24.16 11.01
CA GLY A 196 -11.16 -24.77 10.12
C GLY A 196 -12.31 -23.85 9.69
N GLN A 197 -12.50 -22.72 10.36
CA GLN A 197 -13.64 -21.83 10.09
C GLN A 197 -13.20 -20.37 9.88
N ILE A 198 -13.23 -19.90 8.62
CA ILE A 198 -12.99 -18.51 8.32
C ILE A 198 -14.12 -17.65 8.94
N PRO A 199 -13.80 -16.61 9.71
CA PRO A 199 -14.81 -15.75 10.36
C PRO A 199 -15.42 -14.74 9.36
N TRP A 200 -16.25 -15.22 8.44
CA TRP A 200 -16.79 -14.48 7.30
C TRP A 200 -17.39 -13.11 7.62
N LYS A 201 -18.02 -12.97 8.79
CA LYS A 201 -18.69 -11.73 9.24
C LYS A 201 -17.76 -10.81 10.03
N ARG A 202 -16.53 -11.23 10.30
CA ARG A 202 -15.56 -10.41 11.04
C ARG A 202 -15.17 -9.20 10.21
N GLU A 203 -15.23 -8.04 10.83
CA GLU A 203 -14.79 -6.78 10.23
C GLU A 203 -13.30 -6.57 10.44
N THR A 204 -12.66 -6.03 9.43
CA THR A 204 -11.25 -5.71 9.39
C THR A 204 -11.01 -4.45 8.56
N VAL A 205 -9.81 -3.90 8.67
CA VAL A 205 -9.25 -2.88 7.79
C VAL A 205 -7.87 -3.36 7.35
N THR A 206 -7.50 -3.19 6.09
CA THR A 206 -6.26 -3.75 5.57
C THR A 206 -5.22 -2.66 5.27
N PRO A 207 -3.90 -2.97 5.29
CA PRO A 207 -2.89 -2.02 4.83
C PRO A 207 -3.15 -1.54 3.40
N ALA A 208 -3.63 -2.42 2.53
CA ALA A 208 -3.99 -2.09 1.15
C ALA A 208 -5.12 -1.05 1.09
N SER A 209 -6.20 -1.21 1.87
CA SER A 209 -7.29 -0.23 1.90
C SER A 209 -6.87 1.10 2.51
N VAL A 210 -5.94 1.09 3.48
CA VAL A 210 -5.35 2.33 4.03
C VAL A 210 -4.52 3.04 2.96
N MET A 211 -3.68 2.31 2.22
CA MET A 211 -2.83 2.86 1.17
C MET A 211 -3.64 3.45 0.01
N SER A 212 -4.74 2.79 -0.38
CA SER A 212 -5.65 3.24 -1.45
C SER A 212 -6.74 4.21 -0.99
N SER A 213 -6.69 4.67 0.27
CA SER A 213 -7.70 5.58 0.81
C SER A 213 -7.71 6.92 0.04
N ALA A 214 -8.91 7.41 -0.32
CA ALA A 214 -9.08 8.72 -0.93
C ALA A 214 -8.64 9.89 -0.03
N GLN A 215 -8.30 9.64 1.23
CA GLN A 215 -7.83 10.65 2.18
C GLN A 215 -6.33 10.88 2.13
N VAL A 216 -5.58 10.07 1.40
CA VAL A 216 -4.12 10.14 1.31
C VAL A 216 -3.65 10.20 -0.14
N HIS A 217 -2.43 10.68 -0.33
CA HIS A 217 -1.68 10.60 -1.58
C HIS A 217 -0.25 10.13 -1.31
N ALA A 218 0.35 9.43 -2.26
CA ALA A 218 1.74 9.02 -2.16
C ALA A 218 2.66 10.24 -2.31
N VAL A 219 3.60 10.41 -1.35
CA VAL A 219 4.68 11.40 -1.42
C VAL A 219 6.01 10.74 -1.81
N PHE A 220 6.11 9.44 -1.62
CA PHE A 220 7.21 8.62 -2.14
C PHE A 220 6.68 7.20 -2.38
N ASP A 221 7.03 6.61 -3.51
CA ASP A 221 6.77 5.22 -3.85
C ASP A 221 8.00 4.65 -4.57
N GLY A 222 8.71 3.70 -3.94
CA GLY A 222 9.99 3.23 -4.47
C GLY A 222 10.73 2.27 -3.55
N PHE A 223 12.05 2.36 -3.61
CA PHE A 223 12.95 1.53 -2.80
C PHE A 223 13.87 2.40 -1.96
N VAL A 224 14.17 1.94 -0.73
CA VAL A 224 15.26 2.51 0.08
C VAL A 224 16.50 1.68 -0.15
N GLY A 225 17.48 2.27 -0.84
CA GLY A 225 18.80 1.66 -1.06
C GLY A 225 19.64 1.68 0.22
N ALA A 226 20.55 0.70 0.35
CA ALA A 226 21.60 0.75 1.36
C ALA A 226 22.43 2.03 1.16
N THR A 227 22.76 2.72 2.26
CA THR A 227 23.70 3.83 2.20
C THR A 227 25.08 3.30 1.81
N ASP A 228 25.88 4.09 1.08
CA ASP A 228 27.24 3.67 0.65
C ASP A 228 28.11 3.22 1.82
N ASN A 229 27.81 3.65 3.05
CA ASN A 229 28.50 3.23 4.27
C ASN A 229 28.13 1.81 4.75
N GLU A 230 26.99 1.25 4.32
CA GLU A 230 26.54 -0.11 4.70
C GLU A 230 27.03 -1.18 3.70
N ARG A 231 27.61 -0.76 2.56
CA ARG A 231 28.20 -1.67 1.55
C ARG A 231 29.67 -2.02 1.81
N THR A 232 30.29 -1.43 2.84
CA THR A 232 31.74 -1.54 3.08
C THR A 232 32.06 -2.38 4.33
N LEU A 233 31.11 -3.09 4.90
CA LEU A 233 31.25 -4.07 5.97
C LEU A 233 30.81 -5.46 5.49
#